data_b74d49d64aaa673ee7e093e6202a097c
#
_entry.id   b74d49d64aaa673ee7e093e6202a097c
#
_cell.length_a   1.000
_cell.length_b   1.000
_cell.length_c   1.000
_cell.angle_alpha   90.00
_cell.angle_beta   90.00
_cell.angle_gamma   90.00
#
_symmetry.space_group_name_H-M   'P 1'
#
loop_
_entity.id
_entity.type
_entity.pdbx_description
1 polymer ?
#
loop_
_entity_poly.entity_id
_entity_poly.type
_entity_poly.pdbx_seq_one_letter_code
_entity_poly.pdbx_strand_id
1 'polypeptide(L)'
;MNRRDFLAGSLASWAVSSTAAPQDNNAQNNNTISFTNDLTRYNIDFSGKKDSTESFQTLLNDMLEQSKSLSNAQQKVRLMLQGVVLVSSTIKIDASKVSIHGPLTIIFTKKGNFDNYAIVVTGNPDVDAAYSNIVDSFFSGVHFISEKRTLDLFFAYNPENNSNRNASCLLSIYSCRFTGFRKVFSNGAGGWGWNWFSCGFNNCDRLLYLTRQPDSYERFTFIGCIWQNGGYAFEIDNPDGVVYWQAGSFDYCEGIALINEGHVEINGHFEYVRRKQPAVVLRKKNASFVFNGGAIFVRQNPEQPYLIFDQAFDYQTTLANIRFATDGINVTSCVISNRPCWKNNLIFTNQMAELIALNDSGSTLVYPGVAGCACRYDPAHIKEDNGRFVKIAAGDNVQVQFLIPVNGHDQIGVIWQAQTSVVGKVAITKTLHAYGENGPGPVMMDLTRDGKDYIQSSDRLQKGSSGTIWKIPRSAWLFALSFNLSTANVGDYLDIRELKLVSC
;
A
#
# COMPACT_ATOMS: atom_id res chain seq x y z
N MET A 1 24.95 13.52 -3.37
CA MET A 1 23.92 14.43 -2.88
C MET A 1 23.30 13.80 -1.63
N ASN A 2 23.48 14.38 -0.47
CA ASN A 2 23.05 13.75 0.79
C ASN A 2 21.54 13.82 0.96
N ARG A 3 20.92 12.73 1.36
CA ARG A 3 19.45 12.54 1.53
C ARG A 3 18.79 13.58 2.47
N ARG A 4 19.53 14.21 3.35
CA ARG A 4 19.04 15.29 4.21
C ARG A 4 18.65 16.56 3.44
N ASP A 5 19.28 16.81 2.30
CA ASP A 5 19.05 18.00 1.50
C ASP A 5 17.82 17.86 0.60
N PHE A 6 17.39 16.62 0.29
CA PHE A 6 16.19 16.35 -0.51
C PHE A 6 14.89 16.52 0.29
N LEU A 7 14.91 16.20 1.59
CA LEU A 7 13.73 16.37 2.45
C LEU A 7 13.48 17.82 2.87
N ALA A 8 14.50 18.67 2.85
CA ALA A 8 14.34 20.10 3.13
C ALA A 8 13.80 20.89 1.94
N GLY A 9 14.00 20.40 0.70
CA GLY A 9 13.58 21.09 -0.53
C GLY A 9 12.13 20.83 -0.96
N SER A 10 11.48 19.76 -0.48
CA SER A 10 10.13 19.39 -0.93
C SER A 10 8.97 19.95 -0.11
N LEU A 11 9.26 20.70 0.95
CA LEU A 11 8.24 21.34 1.79
C LEU A 11 8.00 22.83 1.46
N ALA A 12 8.67 23.37 0.45
CA ALA A 12 8.67 24.83 0.20
C ALA A 12 7.89 25.31 -1.05
N SER A 13 7.08 24.50 -1.72
CA SER A 13 6.46 24.93 -2.97
C SER A 13 4.96 24.64 -3.15
N TRP A 14 4.15 24.85 -2.10
CA TRP A 14 2.70 24.98 -2.27
C TRP A 14 2.18 26.23 -1.54
N ALA A 15 2.71 27.41 -1.92
CA ALA A 15 2.03 28.65 -1.67
C ALA A 15 1.12 28.92 -2.88
N VAL A 16 -0.13 28.50 -2.79
CA VAL A 16 -1.18 28.93 -3.73
C VAL A 16 -1.48 30.38 -3.40
N SER A 17 -1.15 31.29 -4.30
CA SER A 17 -1.59 32.68 -4.26
C SER A 17 -3.12 32.71 -4.42
N SER A 18 -3.83 32.99 -3.34
CA SER A 18 -5.25 33.30 -3.36
C SER A 18 -5.45 34.69 -3.94
N THR A 19 -5.81 34.78 -5.22
CA THR A 19 -6.46 35.98 -5.73
C THR A 19 -7.86 36.04 -5.13
N ALA A 20 -8.13 37.11 -4.39
CA ALA A 20 -9.43 37.36 -3.79
C ALA A 20 -10.52 37.41 -4.87
N ALA A 21 -11.46 36.50 -4.81
CA ALA A 21 -12.73 36.59 -5.51
C ALA A 21 -13.64 37.61 -4.80
N PRO A 22 -14.55 38.30 -5.51
CA PRO A 22 -15.40 39.30 -4.90
C PRO A 22 -16.31 38.65 -3.84
N GLN A 23 -16.41 39.30 -2.69
CA GLN A 23 -17.34 38.94 -1.62
C GLN A 23 -18.78 39.08 -2.11
N ASP A 24 -19.43 37.98 -2.41
CA ASP A 24 -20.89 37.92 -2.41
C ASP A 24 -21.38 37.91 -0.96
N ASN A 25 -22.01 39.03 -0.55
CA ASN A 25 -22.60 39.22 0.76
C ASN A 25 -23.95 38.46 0.91
N ASN A 26 -23.94 37.15 0.67
CA ASN A 26 -24.99 36.26 1.16
C ASN A 26 -24.35 35.40 2.26
N ALA A 27 -24.22 36.01 3.43
CA ALA A 27 -23.85 35.31 4.66
C ALA A 27 -24.94 34.27 4.99
N GLN A 28 -24.80 33.06 4.48
CA GLN A 28 -25.31 31.91 5.17
C GLN A 28 -24.58 31.88 6.51
N ASN A 29 -25.31 32.11 7.59
CA ASN A 29 -24.86 31.97 8.97
C ASN A 29 -24.35 30.53 9.19
N ASN A 30 -23.09 30.29 8.85
CA ASN A 30 -22.36 29.15 9.35
C ASN A 30 -22.07 29.42 10.84
N ASN A 31 -23.04 29.16 11.69
CA ASN A 31 -22.90 29.16 13.14
C ASN A 31 -21.95 28.02 13.55
N THR A 32 -20.69 28.14 13.19
CA THR A 32 -19.62 27.38 13.83
C THR A 32 -19.38 28.03 15.18
N ILE A 33 -19.93 27.46 16.24
CA ILE A 33 -19.65 27.93 17.59
C ILE A 33 -18.22 27.48 17.91
N SER A 34 -17.29 28.41 17.73
CA SER A 34 -15.90 28.22 18.14
C SER A 34 -15.81 28.55 19.64
N PHE A 35 -15.72 27.52 20.45
CA PHE A 35 -15.52 27.70 21.90
C PHE A 35 -14.03 27.90 22.17
N THR A 36 -13.54 29.13 22.07
CA THR A 36 -12.20 29.51 22.55
C THR A 36 -12.23 30.21 23.90
N ASN A 37 -13.41 30.54 24.44
CA ASN A 37 -13.49 31.66 25.36
C ASN A 37 -13.54 31.32 26.86
N ASP A 38 -13.69 30.09 27.33
CA ASP A 38 -13.56 29.82 28.76
C ASP A 38 -13.21 28.36 29.10
N LEU A 39 -12.06 27.92 28.59
CA LEU A 39 -11.52 26.61 28.97
C LEU A 39 -10.99 26.58 30.41
N THR A 40 -10.80 27.75 31.04
CA THR A 40 -10.27 27.87 32.40
C THR A 40 -11.18 27.23 33.45
N ARG A 41 -12.49 27.24 33.23
CA ARG A 41 -13.47 26.62 34.13
C ARG A 41 -13.34 25.11 34.26
N TYR A 42 -12.70 24.44 33.32
CA TYR A 42 -12.53 22.99 33.37
C TYR A 42 -11.28 22.52 34.09
N ASN A 43 -10.38 23.44 34.48
CA ASN A 43 -9.13 23.11 35.18
C ASN A 43 -8.25 22.08 34.42
N ILE A 44 -8.29 22.08 33.08
CA ILE A 44 -7.46 21.21 32.28
C ILE A 44 -6.02 21.73 32.30
N ASP A 45 -5.08 20.86 32.65
CA ASP A 45 -3.65 21.20 32.55
C ASP A 45 -3.13 20.97 31.12
N PHE A 46 -3.08 22.02 30.35
CA PHE A 46 -2.51 22.01 28.99
C PHE A 46 -0.98 22.06 28.96
N SER A 47 -0.31 22.01 30.14
CA SER A 47 1.15 21.88 30.20
C SER A 47 1.63 20.42 30.18
N GLY A 48 0.72 19.47 30.37
CA GLY A 48 1.01 18.04 30.42
C GLY A 48 1.75 17.61 31.68
N LYS A 49 1.57 18.30 32.81
CA LYS A 49 2.21 17.96 34.09
C LYS A 49 1.27 17.24 35.04
N LYS A 50 -0.02 17.46 34.89
CA LYS A 50 -1.06 16.86 35.76
C LYS A 50 -2.05 16.09 34.93
N ASP A 51 -2.58 15.03 35.53
CA ASP A 51 -3.69 14.28 34.92
C ASP A 51 -4.91 15.18 34.77
N SER A 52 -5.46 15.20 33.59
CA SER A 52 -6.62 16.01 33.24
C SER A 52 -7.80 15.16 32.74
N THR A 53 -7.80 13.86 32.98
CA THR A 53 -8.81 12.93 32.45
C THR A 53 -10.23 13.37 32.77
N GLU A 54 -10.55 13.57 34.06
CA GLU A 54 -11.90 13.97 34.48
C GLU A 54 -12.31 15.34 33.95
N SER A 55 -11.40 16.30 34.01
CA SER A 55 -11.63 17.65 33.50
C SER A 55 -11.85 17.65 31.98
N PHE A 56 -11.07 16.88 31.24
CA PHE A 56 -11.22 16.73 29.79
C PHE A 56 -12.52 16.01 29.42
N GLN A 57 -12.91 14.95 30.17
CA GLN A 57 -14.20 14.27 29.95
C GLN A 57 -15.38 15.20 30.27
N THR A 58 -15.28 16.02 31.31
CA THR A 58 -16.29 17.01 31.66
C THR A 58 -16.47 18.03 30.53
N LEU A 59 -15.37 18.55 29.96
CA LEU A 59 -15.42 19.42 28.79
C LEU A 59 -16.19 18.74 27.63
N LEU A 60 -15.85 17.49 27.31
CA LEU A 60 -16.50 16.76 26.20
C LEU A 60 -18.00 16.54 26.45
N ASN A 61 -18.39 16.24 27.68
CA ASN A 61 -19.78 16.08 28.07
C ASN A 61 -20.56 17.40 27.95
N ASP A 62 -19.98 18.51 28.41
CA ASP A 62 -20.59 19.82 28.27
C ASP A 62 -20.75 20.24 26.81
N MET A 63 -19.78 19.89 25.94
CA MET A 63 -19.88 20.15 24.51
C MET A 63 -21.00 19.32 23.88
N LEU A 64 -21.17 18.07 24.31
CA LEU A 64 -22.28 17.24 23.88
C LEU A 64 -23.62 17.87 24.28
N GLU A 65 -23.76 18.32 25.55
CA GLU A 65 -25.01 18.98 25.98
C GLU A 65 -25.29 20.28 25.21
N GLN A 66 -24.27 21.10 24.97
CA GLN A 66 -24.40 22.33 24.19
C GLN A 66 -24.78 22.02 22.73
N SER A 67 -24.31 20.92 22.17
CA SER A 67 -24.70 20.52 20.81
C SER A 67 -26.17 20.27 20.64
N LYS A 68 -26.90 19.93 21.70
CA LYS A 68 -28.35 19.72 21.69
C LYS A 68 -29.14 21.02 21.43
N SER A 69 -28.55 22.17 21.75
CA SER A 69 -29.14 23.48 21.51
C SER A 69 -28.90 24.00 20.09
N LEU A 70 -28.09 23.31 19.27
CA LEU A 70 -27.83 23.71 17.89
C LEU A 70 -29.11 23.54 17.05
N SER A 71 -29.43 24.55 16.27
CA SER A 71 -30.64 24.57 15.43
C SER A 71 -30.65 23.50 14.32
N ASN A 72 -29.46 23.03 13.95
CA ASN A 72 -29.27 21.98 12.96
C ASN A 72 -28.64 20.75 13.61
N ALA A 73 -29.36 19.63 13.57
CA ALA A 73 -28.90 18.36 14.08
C ALA A 73 -27.59 17.87 13.47
N GLN A 74 -27.22 18.37 12.29
CA GLN A 74 -25.98 18.05 11.58
C GLN A 74 -24.77 18.89 12.02
N GLN A 75 -24.97 19.91 12.86
CA GLN A 75 -23.84 20.73 13.34
C GLN A 75 -23.08 20.04 14.45
N LYS A 76 -21.76 20.20 14.44
CA LYS A 76 -20.84 19.77 15.49
C LYS A 76 -20.29 20.97 16.25
N VAL A 77 -20.04 20.75 17.54
CA VAL A 77 -19.24 21.67 18.35
C VAL A 77 -17.76 21.42 18.04
N ARG A 78 -17.07 22.46 17.58
CA ARG A 78 -15.63 22.41 17.31
C ARG A 78 -14.85 22.88 18.52
N LEU A 79 -14.00 22.02 19.07
CA LEU A 79 -13.05 22.35 20.11
C LEU A 79 -11.69 22.64 19.49
N MET A 80 -11.26 23.91 19.55
CA MET A 80 -9.92 24.34 19.16
C MET A 80 -9.03 24.32 20.42
N LEU A 81 -8.14 23.32 20.51
CA LEU A 81 -7.33 23.09 21.71
C LEU A 81 -5.84 23.15 21.37
N GLN A 82 -5.05 23.71 22.28
CA GLN A 82 -3.60 23.83 22.14
C GLN A 82 -2.89 23.40 23.42
N GLY A 83 -1.79 22.66 23.27
CA GLY A 83 -0.96 22.25 24.40
C GLY A 83 -0.85 20.75 24.55
N VAL A 84 -0.58 20.29 25.77
CA VAL A 84 -0.39 18.88 26.11
C VAL A 84 -1.35 18.50 27.22
N VAL A 85 -2.11 17.43 27.03
CA VAL A 85 -3.06 16.89 28.01
C VAL A 85 -2.64 15.50 28.40
N LEU A 86 -2.49 15.22 29.69
CA LEU A 86 -2.29 13.87 30.22
C LEU A 86 -3.64 13.22 30.53
N VAL A 87 -3.77 11.96 30.13
CA VAL A 87 -4.98 11.14 30.32
C VAL A 87 -4.60 9.80 30.94
N SER A 88 -5.28 9.42 32.01
CA SER A 88 -5.02 8.17 32.76
C SER A 88 -6.16 7.17 32.76
N SER A 89 -7.30 7.47 32.16
CA SER A 89 -8.40 6.52 31.98
C SER A 89 -9.13 6.77 30.66
N THR A 90 -10.00 5.83 30.28
CA THR A 90 -10.76 5.86 29.03
C THR A 90 -11.60 7.12 28.89
N ILE A 91 -11.52 7.77 27.74
CA ILE A 91 -12.35 8.91 27.34
C ILE A 91 -13.46 8.43 26.41
N LYS A 92 -14.67 9.00 26.57
CA LYS A 92 -15.80 8.76 25.68
C LYS A 92 -16.11 10.01 24.87
N ILE A 93 -16.26 9.86 23.55
CA ILE A 93 -16.55 10.99 22.64
C ILE A 93 -17.72 10.61 21.74
N ASP A 94 -18.72 11.47 21.69
CA ASP A 94 -19.77 11.40 20.69
C ASP A 94 -19.31 12.11 19.39
N ALA A 95 -18.89 11.32 18.42
CA ALA A 95 -18.36 11.82 17.18
C ALA A 95 -19.39 12.52 16.27
N SER A 96 -20.67 12.29 16.49
CA SER A 96 -21.73 12.97 15.75
C SER A 96 -21.90 14.44 16.16
N LYS A 97 -21.39 14.81 17.32
CA LYS A 97 -21.63 16.12 17.93
C LYS A 97 -20.38 16.91 18.26
N VAL A 98 -19.24 16.26 18.47
CA VAL A 98 -18.01 16.91 18.90
C VAL A 98 -16.88 16.63 17.90
N SER A 99 -16.12 17.66 17.58
CA SER A 99 -14.86 17.55 16.84
C SER A 99 -13.72 18.29 17.56
N ILE A 100 -12.49 17.76 17.46
CA ILE A 100 -11.33 18.28 18.19
C ILE A 100 -10.22 18.66 17.18
N HIS A 101 -9.77 19.89 17.30
CA HIS A 101 -8.76 20.48 16.44
C HIS A 101 -7.56 20.99 17.24
N GLY A 102 -6.36 20.65 16.79
CA GLY A 102 -5.10 21.06 17.40
C GLY A 102 -4.60 22.45 16.98
N PRO A 103 -3.35 22.74 17.39
CA PRO A 103 -2.29 21.78 17.74
C PRO A 103 -2.38 21.25 19.19
N LEU A 104 -2.79 20.02 19.35
CA LEU A 104 -2.97 19.37 20.65
C LEU A 104 -2.15 18.06 20.72
N THR A 105 -1.51 17.81 21.87
CA THR A 105 -0.94 16.50 22.17
C THR A 105 -1.71 15.86 23.32
N ILE A 106 -2.19 14.63 23.11
CA ILE A 106 -2.85 13.83 24.16
C ILE A 106 -1.93 12.66 24.50
N ILE A 107 -1.49 12.59 25.76
CA ILE A 107 -0.60 11.54 26.24
C ILE A 107 -1.39 10.61 27.17
N PHE A 108 -1.48 9.35 26.80
CA PHE A 108 -2.07 8.29 27.61
C PHE A 108 -0.99 7.66 28.49
N THR A 109 -1.12 7.87 29.80
CA THR A 109 -0.05 7.58 30.76
C THR A 109 0.14 6.08 30.99
N LYS A 110 1.37 5.67 31.26
CA LYS A 110 1.73 4.25 31.53
C LYS A 110 1.00 3.68 32.76
N LYS A 111 0.76 4.51 33.76
CA LYS A 111 0.09 4.12 35.02
C LYS A 111 -1.43 4.18 34.92
N GLY A 112 -1.97 4.61 33.79
CA GLY A 112 -3.41 4.75 33.61
C GLY A 112 -4.17 3.43 33.68
N ASN A 113 -5.42 3.51 34.10
CA ASN A 113 -6.38 2.41 34.13
C ASN A 113 -7.40 2.60 33.01
N PHE A 114 -7.19 1.92 31.90
CA PHE A 114 -8.03 2.03 30.70
C PHE A 114 -8.89 0.78 30.53
N ASP A 115 -10.13 0.96 30.15
CA ASP A 115 -11.11 -0.11 29.87
C ASP A 115 -10.82 -0.74 28.47
N ASN A 116 -9.64 -1.32 28.25
CA ASN A 116 -9.10 -1.83 27.00
C ASN A 116 -8.76 -0.77 25.95
N TYR A 117 -9.48 0.35 25.89
CA TYR A 117 -9.29 1.40 24.88
C TYR A 117 -9.06 2.76 25.53
N ALA A 118 -8.22 3.58 24.93
CA ALA A 118 -7.97 4.94 25.39
C ALA A 118 -9.14 5.88 25.07
N ILE A 119 -9.75 5.70 23.90
CA ILE A 119 -10.89 6.49 23.45
C ILE A 119 -11.98 5.56 22.91
N VAL A 120 -13.16 5.67 23.49
CA VAL A 120 -14.38 5.04 22.99
C VAL A 120 -15.15 6.09 22.17
N VAL A 121 -15.36 5.80 20.89
CA VAL A 121 -16.06 6.67 19.96
C VAL A 121 -17.47 6.15 19.74
N THR A 122 -18.44 6.96 20.11
CA THR A 122 -19.86 6.67 19.94
C THR A 122 -20.51 7.74 19.06
N GLY A 123 -21.80 7.65 18.83
CA GLY A 123 -22.59 8.68 18.21
C GLY A 123 -24.03 8.59 18.68
N ASN A 124 -24.81 9.61 18.36
CA ASN A 124 -26.23 9.64 18.71
C ASN A 124 -27.05 8.84 17.69
N PRO A 125 -27.76 7.78 18.09
CA PRO A 125 -28.57 6.96 17.20
C PRO A 125 -29.77 7.72 16.60
N ASP A 126 -30.21 8.83 17.21
CA ASP A 126 -31.33 9.64 16.74
C ASP A 126 -30.96 10.61 15.59
N VAL A 127 -29.69 10.72 15.28
CA VAL A 127 -29.18 11.58 14.19
C VAL A 127 -28.80 10.69 13.02
N ASP A 128 -29.17 11.09 11.82
CA ASP A 128 -28.59 10.52 10.59
C ASP A 128 -27.11 10.92 10.54
N ALA A 129 -26.31 10.16 11.28
CA ALA A 129 -24.92 10.43 11.52
C ALA A 129 -24.07 10.38 10.24
N ALA A 130 -24.52 9.66 9.22
CA ALA A 130 -23.84 9.60 7.94
C ALA A 130 -23.67 11.01 7.33
N TYR A 131 -24.68 11.84 7.39
CA TYR A 131 -24.58 13.21 6.87
C TYR A 131 -23.81 14.15 7.79
N SER A 132 -23.99 14.06 9.11
CA SER A 132 -23.29 14.95 10.05
C SER A 132 -21.78 14.66 10.12
N ASN A 133 -21.36 13.42 9.92
CA ASN A 133 -19.97 13.02 10.01
C ASN A 133 -19.15 13.37 8.77
N ILE A 134 -19.79 13.49 7.59
CA ILE A 134 -19.13 13.91 6.35
C ILE A 134 -18.78 15.40 6.36
N VAL A 135 -19.58 16.23 7.01
CA VAL A 135 -19.49 17.71 6.91
C VAL A 135 -18.26 18.27 7.62
N ASP A 136 -17.73 17.57 8.64
CA ASP A 136 -16.58 18.07 9.42
C ASP A 136 -15.62 16.97 9.79
N SER A 137 -14.33 17.35 9.98
CA SER A 137 -13.33 16.42 10.51
C SER A 137 -13.62 16.08 11.97
N PHE A 138 -13.39 14.82 12.35
CA PHE A 138 -13.49 14.38 13.74
C PHE A 138 -12.27 14.85 14.56
N PHE A 139 -11.08 14.61 14.02
CA PHE A 139 -9.83 15.11 14.57
C PHE A 139 -9.00 15.80 13.48
N SER A 140 -8.33 16.90 13.85
CA SER A 140 -7.37 17.57 12.98
C SER A 140 -6.20 18.13 13.77
N GLY A 141 -4.97 17.85 13.34
CA GLY A 141 -3.76 18.40 13.96
C GLY A 141 -3.49 17.90 15.39
N VAL A 142 -3.95 16.71 15.75
CA VAL A 142 -3.78 16.12 17.08
C VAL A 142 -2.70 15.05 17.07
N HIS A 143 -1.82 15.08 18.07
CA HIS A 143 -0.83 14.05 18.31
C HIS A 143 -1.25 13.16 19.48
N PHE A 144 -1.54 11.89 19.23
CA PHE A 144 -1.86 10.88 20.22
C PHE A 144 -0.61 10.09 20.57
N ILE A 145 -0.27 10.02 21.85
CA ILE A 145 0.91 9.29 22.34
C ILE A 145 0.48 8.31 23.43
N SER A 146 0.86 7.05 23.30
CA SER A 146 0.74 6.08 24.37
C SER A 146 2.11 5.82 25.00
N GLU A 147 2.22 5.99 26.29
CA GLU A 147 3.37 5.52 27.06
C GLU A 147 3.34 4.00 27.31
N LYS A 148 2.19 3.36 27.05
CA LYS A 148 1.97 1.93 27.25
C LYS A 148 1.66 1.27 25.91
N ARG A 149 2.63 0.60 25.31
CA ARG A 149 2.50 -0.04 23.99
C ARG A 149 1.41 -1.14 23.91
N THR A 150 0.86 -1.56 25.01
CA THR A 150 -0.25 -2.52 25.05
C THR A 150 -1.63 -1.90 25.00
N LEU A 151 -1.73 -0.55 24.91
CA LEU A 151 -2.98 0.18 24.87
C LEU A 151 -3.51 0.28 23.44
N ASP A 152 -4.80 0.02 23.26
CA ASP A 152 -5.54 0.30 22.03
C ASP A 152 -6.11 1.72 22.09
N LEU A 153 -6.10 2.46 20.97
CA LEU A 153 -6.53 3.85 20.97
C LEU A 153 -8.04 3.98 20.76
N PHE A 154 -8.51 3.76 19.53
CA PHE A 154 -9.92 3.97 19.20
C PHE A 154 -10.71 2.67 19.17
N PHE A 155 -11.85 2.66 19.85
CA PHE A 155 -12.92 1.71 19.65
C PHE A 155 -14.17 2.44 19.19
N ALA A 156 -14.60 2.19 17.97
CA ALA A 156 -15.75 2.85 17.36
C ALA A 156 -16.95 1.89 17.33
N TYR A 157 -18.04 2.24 18.00
CA TYR A 157 -19.23 1.40 18.03
C TYR A 157 -20.52 2.20 18.26
N ASN A 158 -21.63 1.63 17.83
CA ASN A 158 -22.95 2.10 18.22
C ASN A 158 -23.47 1.28 19.42
N PRO A 159 -23.75 1.90 20.57
CA PRO A 159 -24.21 1.18 21.77
C PRO A 159 -25.60 0.56 21.61
N GLU A 160 -26.40 1.05 20.68
CA GLU A 160 -27.75 0.54 20.43
C GLU A 160 -27.76 -0.38 19.21
N ASN A 161 -27.59 -1.68 19.45
CA ASN A 161 -27.49 -2.74 18.42
C ASN A 161 -28.70 -2.88 17.47
N ASN A 162 -29.73 -2.06 17.58
CA ASN A 162 -31.00 -2.26 16.90
C ASN A 162 -31.36 -1.23 15.82
N SER A 163 -30.52 -0.24 15.57
CA SER A 163 -30.82 0.74 14.54
C SER A 163 -29.78 0.70 13.43
N ASN A 164 -30.23 0.70 12.18
CA ASN A 164 -29.44 0.98 10.99
C ASN A 164 -28.87 2.42 11.00
N ARG A 165 -28.74 3.05 12.16
CA ARG A 165 -28.27 4.42 12.32
C ARG A 165 -26.85 4.40 12.87
N ASN A 166 -25.93 4.58 11.98
CA ASN A 166 -24.50 4.42 12.21
C ASN A 166 -23.87 5.71 12.73
N ALA A 167 -23.79 5.85 14.03
CA ALA A 167 -23.36 7.09 14.65
C ALA A 167 -21.84 7.29 14.68
N SER A 168 -21.05 6.23 14.64
CA SER A 168 -19.58 6.29 14.62
C SER A 168 -18.95 5.96 13.28
N CYS A 169 -19.69 6.13 12.19
CA CYS A 169 -19.25 5.89 10.82
C CYS A 169 -18.85 7.16 10.07
N LEU A 170 -18.19 7.00 8.92
CA LEU A 170 -17.82 8.06 7.97
C LEU A 170 -17.01 9.23 8.58
N LEU A 171 -16.25 8.95 9.61
CA LEU A 171 -15.44 9.95 10.29
C LEU A 171 -14.15 10.24 9.52
N SER A 172 -13.74 11.51 9.49
CA SER A 172 -12.52 11.94 8.83
C SER A 172 -11.51 12.50 9.83
N ILE A 173 -10.24 12.09 9.68
CA ILE A 173 -9.11 12.48 10.51
C ILE A 173 -8.05 13.10 9.60
N TYR A 174 -7.59 14.31 9.96
CA TYR A 174 -6.65 15.08 9.15
C TYR A 174 -5.37 15.44 9.91
N SER A 175 -4.22 15.20 9.28
CA SER A 175 -2.92 15.68 9.79
C SER A 175 -2.63 15.31 11.24
N CYS A 176 -3.11 14.15 11.68
CA CYS A 176 -2.89 13.63 13.04
C CYS A 176 -1.67 12.72 13.09
N ARG A 177 -1.10 12.57 14.29
CA ARG A 177 -0.01 11.64 14.55
C ARG A 177 -0.39 10.65 15.64
N PHE A 178 0.08 9.41 15.50
CA PHE A 178 -0.21 8.32 16.41
C PHE A 178 1.08 7.60 16.77
N THR A 179 1.37 7.49 18.06
CA THR A 179 2.65 6.93 18.52
C THR A 179 2.47 5.95 19.67
N GLY A 180 3.02 4.75 19.51
CA GLY A 180 3.19 3.81 20.64
C GLY A 180 1.96 2.98 21.03
N PHE A 181 0.97 2.81 20.17
CA PHE A 181 -0.23 2.02 20.44
C PHE A 181 -0.09 0.56 20.01
N ARG A 182 -0.78 -0.36 20.71
CA ARG A 182 -0.97 -1.72 20.23
C ARG A 182 -1.86 -1.72 18.98
N LYS A 183 -3.02 -1.05 19.04
CA LYS A 183 -3.92 -0.85 17.92
C LYS A 183 -4.36 0.61 17.87
N VAL A 184 -4.32 1.23 16.71
CA VAL A 184 -4.82 2.60 16.56
C VAL A 184 -6.34 2.60 16.44
N PHE A 185 -6.91 1.65 15.70
CA PHE A 185 -8.35 1.54 15.50
C PHE A 185 -8.82 0.10 15.61
N SER A 186 -9.94 -0.09 16.31
CA SER A 186 -10.71 -1.33 16.35
C SER A 186 -12.18 -1.02 16.10
N ASN A 187 -12.82 -1.82 15.24
CA ASN A 187 -14.24 -1.64 14.96
C ASN A 187 -15.13 -2.39 15.95
N GLY A 188 -16.23 -1.76 16.33
CA GLY A 188 -17.42 -2.37 16.89
C GLY A 188 -18.59 -2.26 15.90
N ALA A 189 -19.79 -2.59 16.32
CA ALA A 189 -21.00 -2.47 15.51
C ALA A 189 -21.20 -1.01 15.05
N GLY A 190 -21.47 -0.80 13.76
CA GLY A 190 -21.66 0.54 13.16
C GLY A 190 -20.39 1.39 13.02
N GLY A 191 -19.21 0.83 13.29
CA GLY A 191 -17.93 1.54 13.18
C GLY A 191 -17.23 1.31 11.85
N TRP A 192 -17.69 1.96 10.78
CA TRP A 192 -17.18 1.79 9.41
C TRP A 192 -16.86 3.12 8.71
N GLY A 193 -16.20 3.09 7.55
CA GLY A 193 -16.04 4.22 6.66
C GLY A 193 -15.12 5.33 7.16
N TRP A 194 -14.17 5.03 8.04
CA TRP A 194 -13.23 6.04 8.54
C TRP A 194 -12.19 6.40 7.47
N ASN A 195 -11.90 7.70 7.36
CA ASN A 195 -10.96 8.25 6.42
C ASN A 195 -9.81 8.97 7.13
N TRP A 196 -8.57 8.69 6.75
CA TRP A 196 -7.38 9.34 7.28
C TRP A 196 -6.64 10.05 6.16
N PHE A 197 -6.35 11.34 6.37
CA PHE A 197 -5.67 12.18 5.40
C PHE A 197 -4.37 12.74 5.99
N SER A 198 -3.24 12.49 5.32
CA SER A 198 -1.92 13.00 5.74
C SER A 198 -1.57 12.67 7.20
N CYS A 199 -1.94 11.49 7.68
CA CYS A 199 -1.69 11.05 9.03
C CYS A 199 -0.38 10.26 9.13
N GLY A 200 0.30 10.37 10.28
CA GLY A 200 1.51 9.62 10.57
C GLY A 200 1.32 8.65 11.73
N PHE A 201 1.73 7.39 11.52
CA PHE A 201 1.66 6.33 12.52
C PHE A 201 3.06 5.79 12.78
N ASN A 202 3.53 5.90 14.01
CA ASN A 202 4.89 5.52 14.38
C ASN A 202 4.92 4.59 15.58
N ASN A 203 5.69 3.50 15.47
CA ASN A 203 5.89 2.56 16.56
C ASN A 203 4.59 1.98 17.16
N CYS A 204 3.61 1.70 16.28
CA CYS A 204 2.37 1.03 16.64
C CYS A 204 2.38 -0.42 16.15
N ASP A 205 1.67 -1.35 16.83
CA ASP A 205 1.67 -2.74 16.39
C ASP A 205 0.65 -2.99 15.27
N ARG A 206 -0.49 -2.29 15.30
CA ARG A 206 -1.54 -2.32 14.26
C ARG A 206 -2.12 -0.91 14.06
N LEU A 207 -2.38 -0.57 12.82
CA LEU A 207 -3.15 0.62 12.47
C LEU A 207 -4.65 0.32 12.54
N LEU A 208 -5.07 -0.72 11.85
CA LEU A 208 -6.46 -1.10 11.71
C LEU A 208 -6.65 -2.57 12.10
N TYR A 209 -7.58 -2.82 13.01
CA TYR A 209 -8.00 -4.15 13.42
C TYR A 209 -9.50 -4.30 13.17
N LEU A 210 -9.86 -5.00 12.11
CA LEU A 210 -11.25 -5.22 11.71
C LEU A 210 -11.69 -6.63 12.04
N THR A 211 -12.73 -6.75 12.84
CA THR A 211 -13.42 -8.00 13.11
C THR A 211 -14.84 -7.97 12.56
N ARG A 212 -15.44 -9.12 12.38
CA ARG A 212 -16.82 -9.22 11.93
C ARG A 212 -17.76 -8.71 13.01
N GLN A 213 -18.39 -7.58 12.76
CA GLN A 213 -19.35 -6.93 13.65
C GLN A 213 -20.60 -6.54 12.84
N PRO A 214 -21.77 -6.39 13.44
CA PRO A 214 -22.94 -5.87 12.74
C PRO A 214 -22.66 -4.50 12.15
N ASP A 215 -22.99 -4.30 10.87
CA ASP A 215 -22.84 -3.04 10.16
C ASP A 215 -21.46 -2.37 10.35
N SER A 216 -20.41 -3.15 10.15
CA SER A 216 -19.03 -2.73 10.37
C SER A 216 -18.11 -3.08 9.19
N TYR A 217 -18.67 -3.26 8.04
CA TYR A 217 -17.99 -3.49 6.78
C TYR A 217 -17.88 -2.18 6.00
N GLU A 218 -17.59 -2.17 4.76
CA GLU A 218 -17.32 -1.04 3.91
C GLU A 218 -15.91 -0.46 4.08
N ARG A 219 -15.66 0.62 3.38
CA ARG A 219 -14.34 1.15 3.13
C ARG A 219 -13.71 1.87 4.31
N PHE A 220 -12.46 1.58 4.54
CA PHE A 220 -11.54 2.42 5.33
C PHE A 220 -10.51 3.00 4.37
N THR A 221 -10.30 4.32 4.41
CA THR A 221 -9.48 5.00 3.42
C THR A 221 -8.34 5.78 4.07
N PHE A 222 -7.13 5.60 3.52
CA PHE A 222 -5.92 6.29 3.94
C PHE A 222 -5.31 6.98 2.73
N ILE A 223 -5.12 8.29 2.79
CA ILE A 223 -4.57 9.10 1.69
C ILE A 223 -3.38 9.91 2.18
N GLY A 224 -2.21 9.74 1.54
CA GLY A 224 -0.98 10.44 1.92
C GLY A 224 -0.48 10.13 3.33
N CYS A 225 -0.81 8.94 3.85
CA CYS A 225 -0.44 8.54 5.20
C CYS A 225 0.92 7.84 5.24
N ILE A 226 1.56 7.83 6.41
CA ILE A 226 2.84 7.17 6.64
C ILE A 226 2.69 6.17 7.78
N TRP A 227 3.01 4.91 7.52
CA TRP A 227 3.14 3.86 8.52
C TRP A 227 4.62 3.50 8.69
N GLN A 228 5.18 3.73 9.88
CA GLN A 228 6.62 3.52 10.09
C GLN A 228 6.95 2.87 11.43
N ASN A 229 8.03 2.09 11.46
CA ASN A 229 8.57 1.43 12.65
C ASN A 229 7.54 0.58 13.41
N GLY A 230 6.53 0.10 12.72
CA GLY A 230 5.40 -0.63 13.29
C GLY A 230 5.38 -2.12 12.96
N GLY A 231 4.35 -2.80 13.44
CA GLY A 231 4.00 -4.17 13.05
C GLY A 231 3.37 -4.22 11.67
N TYR A 232 2.39 -5.10 11.49
CA TYR A 232 1.52 -5.08 10.31
C TYR A 232 0.50 -3.95 10.43
N ALA A 233 0.36 -3.12 9.39
CA ALA A 233 -0.58 -2.00 9.46
C ALA A 233 -2.02 -2.50 9.58
N PHE A 234 -2.42 -3.47 8.78
CA PHE A 234 -3.80 -3.96 8.72
C PHE A 234 -3.89 -5.40 9.22
N GLU A 235 -4.86 -5.67 10.08
CA GLU A 235 -5.29 -7.00 10.46
C GLU A 235 -6.80 -7.10 10.26
N ILE A 236 -7.23 -7.97 9.31
CA ILE A 236 -8.61 -8.01 8.84
C ILE A 236 -9.15 -9.43 8.95
N ASP A 237 -10.21 -9.58 9.71
CA ASP A 237 -11.01 -10.80 9.88
C ASP A 237 -12.50 -10.48 9.69
N ASN A 238 -12.80 -9.81 8.57
CA ASN A 238 -14.14 -9.41 8.18
C ASN A 238 -14.27 -9.58 6.66
N PRO A 239 -15.10 -10.52 6.17
CA PRO A 239 -15.21 -10.84 4.74
C PRO A 239 -15.65 -9.65 3.88
N ASP A 240 -16.39 -8.72 4.46
CA ASP A 240 -16.92 -7.54 3.79
C ASP A 240 -16.06 -6.28 4.08
N GLY A 241 -14.98 -6.43 4.85
CA GLY A 241 -14.07 -5.35 5.18
C GLY A 241 -13.18 -4.95 4.00
N VAL A 242 -13.18 -3.66 3.65
CA VAL A 242 -12.40 -3.10 2.53
C VAL A 242 -11.51 -1.96 3.01
N VAL A 243 -10.23 -2.03 2.67
CA VAL A 243 -9.23 -1.01 3.01
C VAL A 243 -8.56 -0.48 1.76
N TYR A 244 -8.52 0.85 1.63
CA TYR A 244 -7.79 1.56 0.59
C TYR A 244 -6.66 2.40 1.18
N TRP A 245 -5.44 2.21 0.67
CA TRP A 245 -4.27 3.01 1.01
C TRP A 245 -3.71 3.65 -0.25
N GLN A 246 -3.70 4.98 -0.31
CA GLN A 246 -3.32 5.71 -1.51
C GLN A 246 -2.26 6.77 -1.23
N ALA A 247 -1.26 6.85 -2.12
CA ALA A 247 -0.20 7.86 -2.11
C ALA A 247 0.56 7.99 -0.78
N GLY A 248 0.65 6.89 -0.02
CA GLY A 248 1.35 6.86 1.27
C GLY A 248 2.55 5.92 1.27
N SER A 249 3.16 5.74 2.43
CA SER A 249 4.32 4.86 2.58
C SER A 249 4.21 3.91 3.77
N PHE A 250 4.89 2.77 3.61
CA PHE A 250 5.15 1.79 4.65
C PHE A 250 6.67 1.71 4.83
N ASP A 251 7.19 2.33 5.91
CA ASP A 251 8.61 2.51 6.11
C ASP A 251 9.10 1.73 7.35
N TYR A 252 10.09 0.87 7.19
CA TYR A 252 10.72 0.13 8.30
C TYR A 252 9.76 -0.67 9.19
N CYS A 253 8.62 -1.09 8.64
CA CYS A 253 7.58 -1.85 9.35
C CYS A 253 7.76 -3.37 9.20
N GLU A 254 7.04 -4.16 10.00
CA GLU A 254 7.03 -5.63 9.89
C GLU A 254 6.33 -6.11 8.62
N GLY A 255 5.26 -5.45 8.26
CA GLY A 255 4.50 -5.79 7.08
C GLY A 255 3.36 -4.82 6.83
N ILE A 256 2.58 -5.15 5.81
CA ILE A 256 1.45 -4.35 5.36
C ILE A 256 0.15 -4.91 5.93
N ALA A 257 -0.12 -6.20 5.72
CA ALA A 257 -1.43 -6.76 6.06
C ALA A 257 -1.39 -8.24 6.49
N LEU A 258 -2.21 -8.55 7.49
CA LEU A 258 -2.65 -9.88 7.86
C LEU A 258 -4.14 -9.99 7.53
N ILE A 259 -4.50 -10.74 6.49
CA ILE A 259 -5.87 -10.81 5.98
C ILE A 259 -6.38 -12.25 6.17
N ASN A 260 -7.21 -12.45 7.20
CA ASN A 260 -7.95 -13.69 7.31
C ASN A 260 -9.08 -13.73 6.28
N GLU A 261 -9.89 -12.68 6.24
CA GLU A 261 -10.96 -12.44 5.27
C GLU A 261 -11.02 -10.94 4.97
N GLY A 262 -11.48 -10.56 3.77
CA GLY A 262 -11.63 -9.17 3.36
C GLY A 262 -10.64 -8.72 2.30
N HIS A 263 -10.59 -7.44 2.05
CA HIS A 263 -9.86 -6.86 0.93
C HIS A 263 -8.98 -5.67 1.35
N VAL A 264 -7.76 -5.64 0.84
CA VAL A 264 -6.85 -4.49 0.96
C VAL A 264 -6.32 -4.12 -0.41
N GLU A 265 -6.49 -2.86 -0.79
CA GLU A 265 -5.88 -2.29 -1.99
C GLU A 265 -4.93 -1.16 -1.62
N ILE A 266 -3.71 -1.21 -2.12
CA ILE A 266 -2.70 -0.19 -1.89
C ILE A 266 -2.14 0.37 -3.19
N ASN A 267 -1.82 1.67 -3.13
CA ASN A 267 -0.98 2.39 -4.06
C ASN A 267 -0.01 3.23 -3.25
N GLY A 268 1.29 3.02 -3.40
CA GLY A 268 2.24 3.78 -2.59
C GLY A 268 3.65 3.18 -2.59
N HIS A 269 4.38 3.56 -1.57
CA HIS A 269 5.76 3.15 -1.36
C HIS A 269 5.84 2.11 -0.24
N PHE A 270 6.58 1.04 -0.46
CA PHE A 270 6.87 0.05 0.56
C PHE A 270 8.37 -0.22 0.65
N GLU A 271 8.96 0.05 1.80
CA GLU A 271 10.33 -0.31 2.11
C GLU A 271 10.38 -1.66 2.83
N TYR A 272 10.73 -2.73 2.08
CA TYR A 272 10.90 -4.06 2.62
C TYR A 272 12.29 -4.20 3.23
N VAL A 273 12.38 -3.93 4.51
CA VAL A 273 13.62 -4.00 5.27
C VAL A 273 13.70 -5.37 5.95
N ARG A 274 14.89 -6.03 5.87
CA ARG A 274 15.30 -7.25 6.59
C ARG A 274 14.29 -7.80 7.61
N ARG A 275 13.24 -8.45 7.15
CA ARG A 275 12.32 -9.10 8.07
C ARG A 275 12.08 -10.53 7.64
N LYS A 276 12.00 -11.43 8.62
CA LYS A 276 11.77 -12.86 8.39
C LYS A 276 10.30 -13.18 8.03
N GLN A 277 9.43 -12.20 8.17
CA GLN A 277 7.98 -12.39 7.98
C GLN A 277 7.55 -11.86 6.60
N PRO A 278 6.59 -12.50 5.93
CA PRO A 278 6.00 -11.97 4.70
C PRO A 278 5.39 -10.59 4.91
N ALA A 279 5.48 -9.72 3.91
CA ALA A 279 4.88 -8.39 4.00
C ALA A 279 3.34 -8.43 4.03
N VAL A 280 2.76 -9.42 3.37
CA VAL A 280 1.31 -9.65 3.33
C VAL A 280 1.04 -11.14 3.52
N VAL A 281 0.07 -11.46 4.38
CA VAL A 281 -0.35 -12.82 4.68
C VAL A 281 -1.85 -12.94 4.44
N LEU A 282 -2.27 -13.88 3.56
CA LEU A 282 -3.67 -14.16 3.23
C LEU A 282 -4.03 -15.58 3.66
N ARG A 283 -5.05 -15.74 4.51
CA ARG A 283 -5.35 -17.03 5.19
C ARG A 283 -6.52 -17.78 4.60
N LYS A 284 -7.66 -17.12 4.32
CA LYS A 284 -8.89 -17.77 3.85
C LYS A 284 -9.15 -17.45 2.38
N LYS A 285 -10.02 -18.21 1.71
CA LYS A 285 -10.29 -18.12 0.27
C LYS A 285 -10.79 -16.74 -0.18
N ASN A 286 -11.55 -16.06 0.67
CA ASN A 286 -12.10 -14.71 0.40
C ASN A 286 -11.19 -13.55 0.86
N ALA A 287 -9.96 -13.85 1.30
CA ALA A 287 -8.95 -12.85 1.50
C ALA A 287 -8.36 -12.40 0.15
N SER A 288 -8.18 -11.10 -0.05
CA SER A 288 -7.58 -10.58 -1.26
C SER A 288 -6.74 -9.33 -1.01
N PHE A 289 -5.70 -9.15 -1.83
CA PHE A 289 -4.79 -8.03 -1.73
C PHE A 289 -4.40 -7.53 -3.12
N VAL A 290 -4.51 -6.22 -3.32
CA VAL A 290 -4.12 -5.55 -4.57
C VAL A 290 -3.05 -4.52 -4.28
N PHE A 291 -1.92 -4.62 -4.98
CA PHE A 291 -0.92 -3.57 -5.02
C PHE A 291 -0.89 -3.00 -6.44
N ASN A 292 -1.46 -1.82 -6.61
CA ASN A 292 -1.62 -1.19 -7.92
C ASN A 292 -0.92 0.17 -7.98
N GLY A 293 0.23 0.20 -8.62
CA GLY A 293 1.07 1.40 -8.71
C GLY A 293 1.95 1.64 -7.48
N GLY A 294 3.02 2.37 -7.66
CA GLY A 294 3.99 2.67 -6.62
C GLY A 294 5.26 1.83 -6.69
N ALA A 295 5.91 1.61 -5.56
CA ALA A 295 7.20 0.96 -5.53
C ALA A 295 7.40 0.06 -4.30
N ILE A 296 8.07 -1.07 -4.52
CA ILE A 296 8.60 -1.93 -3.46
C ILE A 296 10.12 -1.80 -3.47
N PHE A 297 10.66 -1.32 -2.35
CA PHE A 297 12.10 -1.19 -2.14
C PHE A 297 12.59 -2.34 -1.27
N VAL A 298 13.39 -3.21 -1.86
CA VAL A 298 14.06 -4.28 -1.12
C VAL A 298 15.42 -3.77 -0.71
N ARG A 299 15.58 -3.46 0.56
CA ARG A 299 16.84 -3.00 1.14
C ARG A 299 17.52 -4.14 1.84
N GLN A 300 18.73 -4.44 1.49
CA GLN A 300 19.64 -5.42 2.07
C GLN A 300 19.47 -6.85 1.56
N ASN A 301 20.65 -7.46 1.40
CA ASN A 301 20.80 -8.85 1.02
C ASN A 301 20.39 -9.77 2.18
N PRO A 302 19.32 -10.51 2.08
CA PRO A 302 18.97 -11.49 3.08
C PRO A 302 19.86 -12.74 2.93
N GLU A 303 20.28 -13.29 4.02
CA GLU A 303 20.97 -14.60 4.04
C GLU A 303 20.05 -15.75 3.57
N GLN A 304 18.74 -15.49 3.51
CA GLN A 304 17.71 -16.44 3.06
C GLN A 304 16.66 -15.73 2.17
N PRO A 305 16.00 -16.46 1.26
CA PRO A 305 14.94 -15.91 0.42
C PRO A 305 13.82 -15.32 1.27
N TYR A 306 13.41 -14.08 0.96
CA TYR A 306 12.24 -13.48 1.56
C TYR A 306 11.01 -13.77 0.73
N LEU A 307 9.95 -14.19 1.42
CA LEU A 307 8.62 -14.28 0.87
C LEU A 307 7.90 -12.95 1.12
N ILE A 308 7.52 -12.24 0.06
CA ILE A 308 6.79 -10.98 0.19
C ILE A 308 5.31 -11.24 0.46
N PHE A 309 4.68 -12.16 -0.29
CA PHE A 309 3.27 -12.51 -0.16
C PHE A 309 3.09 -13.99 0.18
N ASP A 310 2.54 -14.28 1.36
CA ASP A 310 2.17 -15.62 1.80
C ASP A 310 0.65 -15.79 1.63
N GLN A 311 0.24 -16.51 0.58
CA GLN A 311 -1.17 -16.77 0.27
C GLN A 311 -1.53 -18.22 0.53
N ALA A 312 -2.68 -18.45 1.17
CA ALA A 312 -3.21 -19.81 1.38
C ALA A 312 -3.79 -20.42 0.09
N PHE A 313 -4.29 -19.57 -0.83
CA PHE A 313 -4.90 -19.98 -2.10
C PHE A 313 -4.25 -19.24 -3.27
N ASP A 314 -4.45 -19.77 -4.47
CA ASP A 314 -3.96 -19.15 -5.69
C ASP A 314 -4.74 -17.85 -5.99
N TYR A 315 -4.07 -16.88 -6.60
CA TYR A 315 -4.67 -15.61 -7.10
C TYR A 315 -5.34 -14.71 -6.06
N GLN A 316 -4.97 -14.81 -4.82
CA GLN A 316 -5.43 -13.86 -3.80
C GLN A 316 -4.73 -12.50 -3.89
N THR A 317 -3.56 -12.47 -4.52
CA THR A 317 -2.74 -11.26 -4.67
C THR A 317 -2.72 -10.80 -6.11
N THR A 318 -2.93 -9.49 -6.32
CA THR A 318 -2.75 -8.82 -7.61
C THR A 318 -1.63 -7.78 -7.49
N LEU A 319 -0.68 -7.82 -8.43
CA LEU A 319 0.39 -6.84 -8.58
C LEU A 319 0.26 -6.17 -9.94
N ALA A 320 0.08 -4.86 -9.95
CA ALA A 320 -0.05 -4.09 -11.17
C ALA A 320 0.77 -2.80 -11.09
N ASN A 321 1.48 -2.45 -12.16
CA ASN A 321 2.21 -1.19 -12.28
C ASN A 321 3.22 -0.92 -11.14
N ILE A 322 3.85 -1.98 -10.59
CA ILE A 322 4.78 -1.90 -9.48
C ILE A 322 6.20 -1.71 -9.98
N ARG A 323 6.91 -0.74 -9.40
CA ARG A 323 8.35 -0.61 -9.54
C ARG A 323 9.03 -1.37 -8.40
N PHE A 324 9.89 -2.32 -8.73
CA PHE A 324 10.82 -2.91 -7.77
C PHE A 324 12.14 -2.14 -7.82
N ALA A 325 12.69 -1.82 -6.67
CA ALA A 325 13.97 -1.16 -6.52
C ALA A 325 14.81 -1.84 -5.43
N THR A 326 16.11 -1.87 -5.66
CA THR A 326 17.09 -2.37 -4.69
C THR A 326 18.18 -1.32 -4.49
N ASP A 327 18.86 -1.30 -3.38
CA ASP A 327 19.92 -0.31 -3.09
C ASP A 327 21.29 -0.74 -3.69
N GLY A 328 21.34 -1.35 -4.88
CA GLY A 328 22.57 -1.80 -5.55
C GLY A 328 23.25 -3.00 -4.86
N ILE A 329 22.54 -3.68 -3.98
CA ILE A 329 23.03 -4.86 -3.28
C ILE A 329 22.49 -6.08 -4.02
N ASN A 330 23.34 -7.08 -4.26
CA ASN A 330 22.92 -8.38 -4.80
C ASN A 330 21.87 -9.00 -3.88
N VAL A 331 20.60 -8.85 -4.22
CA VAL A 331 19.52 -9.56 -3.56
C VAL A 331 19.55 -10.99 -4.07
N THR A 332 20.16 -11.87 -3.32
CA THR A 332 20.43 -13.24 -3.72
C THR A 332 19.18 -14.09 -3.83
N SER A 333 18.09 -13.70 -3.15
CA SER A 333 16.81 -14.37 -3.30
C SER A 333 15.67 -13.60 -2.64
N CYS A 334 14.71 -13.14 -3.43
CA CYS A 334 13.42 -12.66 -2.95
C CYS A 334 12.32 -13.44 -3.66
N VAL A 335 11.53 -14.19 -2.92
CA VAL A 335 10.36 -14.88 -3.46
C VAL A 335 9.17 -13.94 -3.31
N ILE A 336 8.53 -13.59 -4.42
CA ILE A 336 7.42 -12.63 -4.38
C ILE A 336 6.18 -13.25 -3.77
N SER A 337 5.85 -14.48 -4.12
CA SER A 337 4.70 -15.19 -3.58
C SER A 337 4.95 -16.68 -3.57
N ASN A 338 4.44 -17.36 -2.52
CA ASN A 338 4.48 -18.83 -2.41
C ASN A 338 3.49 -19.53 -3.35
N ARG A 339 2.55 -18.79 -3.95
CA ARG A 339 1.53 -19.32 -4.87
C ARG A 339 1.33 -18.40 -6.06
N PRO A 340 0.68 -18.85 -7.13
CA PRO A 340 0.32 -18.00 -8.27
C PRO A 340 -0.43 -16.73 -7.84
N CYS A 341 0.01 -15.59 -8.37
CA CYS A 341 -0.65 -14.30 -8.19
C CYS A 341 -0.95 -13.67 -9.55
N TRP A 342 -1.95 -12.79 -9.61
CA TRP A 342 -2.25 -12.02 -10.80
C TRP A 342 -1.17 -10.96 -11.04
N LYS A 343 -0.62 -10.91 -12.24
CA LYS A 343 0.41 -9.95 -12.62
C LYS A 343 -0.03 -9.26 -13.90
N ASN A 344 -0.44 -8.01 -13.77
CA ASN A 344 -0.84 -7.20 -14.91
C ASN A 344 0.32 -6.29 -15.33
N ASN A 345 0.69 -6.36 -16.59
CA ASN A 345 1.64 -5.47 -17.26
C ASN A 345 3.12 -5.65 -16.91
N LEU A 346 3.81 -6.29 -17.82
CA LEU A 346 5.24 -6.22 -17.99
C LEU A 346 5.58 -4.90 -18.72
N ILE A 347 5.91 -3.83 -18.02
CA ILE A 347 6.35 -2.59 -18.65
C ILE A 347 7.80 -2.35 -18.25
N PHE A 348 8.69 -2.41 -19.24
CA PHE A 348 10.05 -1.90 -19.10
C PHE A 348 10.04 -0.40 -19.38
N THR A 349 10.43 0.39 -18.40
CA THR A 349 10.72 1.80 -18.59
C THR A 349 12.22 1.99 -18.75
N ASN A 350 12.67 3.09 -19.35
CA ASN A 350 14.08 3.44 -19.49
C ASN A 350 14.84 3.59 -18.16
N GLN A 351 14.14 3.51 -17.05
CA GLN A 351 14.72 3.49 -15.71
C GLN A 351 14.62 2.06 -15.18
N MET A 352 15.45 1.19 -15.70
CA MET A 352 15.68 -0.10 -15.09
C MET A 352 16.52 0.13 -13.84
N ALA A 353 15.82 0.32 -12.76
CA ALA A 353 16.46 0.26 -11.47
C ALA A 353 16.45 -1.20 -11.03
N GLU A 354 17.59 -1.69 -10.76
CA GLU A 354 17.97 -2.64 -9.74
C GLU A 354 17.06 -3.87 -9.51
N LEU A 355 17.64 -4.95 -9.51
CA LEU A 355 17.20 -6.30 -9.80
C LEU A 355 17.08 -7.15 -8.57
N ILE A 356 16.02 -7.93 -8.51
CA ILE A 356 15.91 -9.06 -7.60
C ILE A 356 16.48 -10.28 -8.35
N ALA A 357 17.61 -10.81 -7.92
CA ALA A 357 18.18 -12.04 -8.46
C ALA A 357 17.30 -13.22 -8.02
N LEU A 358 16.73 -13.94 -8.97
CA LEU A 358 16.18 -15.28 -8.71
C LEU A 358 17.33 -16.28 -8.78
N ASN A 359 17.42 -17.11 -7.73
CA ASN A 359 18.45 -18.10 -7.57
C ASN A 359 18.61 -19.01 -8.78
N ASP A 360 19.74 -18.96 -9.43
CA ASP A 360 20.63 -20.06 -9.70
C ASP A 360 21.88 -19.58 -10.43
N SER A 361 23.02 -19.96 -9.93
CA SER A 361 24.34 -20.00 -10.57
C SER A 361 24.53 -19.18 -11.85
N GLY A 362 24.51 -17.86 -11.77
CA GLY A 362 24.95 -16.97 -12.83
C GLY A 362 23.81 -16.22 -13.53
N SER A 363 23.72 -14.94 -13.24
CA SER A 363 23.10 -13.89 -14.08
C SER A 363 21.60 -14.01 -14.41
N THR A 364 20.77 -14.34 -13.47
CA THR A 364 19.33 -14.18 -13.63
C THR A 364 18.87 -12.89 -12.94
N LEU A 365 18.44 -11.92 -13.73
CA LEU A 365 18.02 -10.60 -13.29
C LEU A 365 16.50 -10.51 -13.37
N VAL A 366 15.83 -10.04 -12.31
CA VAL A 366 14.39 -9.76 -12.34
C VAL A 366 14.17 -8.29 -12.63
N TYR A 367 13.41 -8.02 -13.67
CA TYR A 367 13.12 -6.65 -14.06
C TYR A 367 12.00 -6.02 -13.25
N PRO A 368 12.14 -4.73 -12.89
CA PRO A 368 11.09 -3.99 -12.22
C PRO A 368 9.83 -3.89 -13.10
N GLY A 369 8.68 -3.90 -12.46
CA GLY A 369 7.38 -3.80 -13.13
C GLY A 369 6.72 -5.12 -13.46
N VAL A 370 7.46 -6.24 -13.32
CA VAL A 370 6.90 -7.58 -13.46
C VAL A 370 7.35 -8.46 -12.33
N ALA A 371 6.52 -8.61 -11.38
CA ALA A 371 6.78 -9.56 -10.31
C ALA A 371 7.04 -10.96 -10.90
N GLY A 372 8.27 -11.45 -10.75
CA GLY A 372 8.69 -12.76 -11.17
C GLY A 372 9.10 -12.91 -12.64
N CYS A 373 9.22 -11.84 -13.43
CA CYS A 373 9.95 -11.90 -14.69
C CYS A 373 11.44 -11.78 -14.44
N ALA A 374 12.19 -12.74 -14.95
CA ALA A 374 13.64 -12.71 -14.92
C ALA A 374 14.20 -12.50 -16.30
N CYS A 375 15.28 -11.73 -16.42
CA CYS A 375 16.10 -11.68 -17.63
C CYS A 375 17.38 -12.43 -17.38
N ARG A 376 17.70 -13.34 -18.27
CA ARG A 376 18.89 -14.17 -18.22
C ARG A 376 19.77 -13.88 -19.44
N TYR A 377 21.04 -13.61 -19.21
CA TYR A 377 22.07 -13.50 -20.25
C TYR A 377 23.42 -13.87 -19.63
N ASP A 378 24.38 -14.18 -20.49
CA ASP A 378 25.74 -14.46 -20.04
C ASP A 378 26.56 -13.16 -20.02
N PRO A 379 26.98 -12.65 -18.85
CA PRO A 379 27.77 -11.42 -18.74
C PRO A 379 29.18 -11.53 -19.34
N ALA A 380 29.67 -12.73 -19.60
CA ALA A 380 30.92 -12.90 -20.33
C ALA A 380 30.78 -12.54 -21.82
N HIS A 381 29.57 -12.61 -22.38
CA HIS A 381 29.29 -12.39 -23.78
C HIS A 381 28.38 -11.17 -24.05
N ILE A 382 27.64 -10.69 -23.06
CA ILE A 382 26.69 -9.59 -23.17
C ILE A 382 26.90 -8.58 -22.04
N LYS A 383 27.02 -7.31 -22.39
CA LYS A 383 26.93 -6.18 -21.46
C LYS A 383 25.53 -5.58 -21.55
N GLU A 384 24.87 -5.44 -20.43
CA GLU A 384 23.58 -4.78 -20.33
C GLU A 384 23.73 -3.35 -19.82
N ASP A 385 23.00 -2.41 -20.42
CA ASP A 385 22.92 -1.01 -20.02
C ASP A 385 21.50 -0.48 -20.35
N ASN A 386 20.68 -0.27 -19.33
CA ASN A 386 19.33 0.30 -19.42
C ASN A 386 18.43 -0.34 -20.50
N GLY A 387 18.39 -1.67 -20.56
CA GLY A 387 17.61 -2.44 -21.57
C GLY A 387 18.30 -2.60 -22.90
N ARG A 388 19.52 -2.10 -23.02
CA ARG A 388 20.38 -2.33 -24.17
C ARG A 388 21.37 -3.45 -23.84
N PHE A 389 21.30 -4.51 -24.61
CA PHE A 389 22.16 -5.69 -24.51
C PHE A 389 23.18 -5.67 -25.63
N VAL A 390 24.43 -5.37 -25.32
CA VAL A 390 25.52 -5.28 -26.30
C VAL A 390 26.33 -6.57 -26.27
N LYS A 391 26.52 -7.19 -27.42
CA LYS A 391 27.40 -8.35 -27.54
C LYS A 391 28.86 -7.90 -27.38
N ILE A 392 29.56 -8.43 -26.36
CA ILE A 392 30.95 -8.05 -26.05
C ILE A 392 31.97 -9.14 -26.39
N ALA A 393 31.52 -10.39 -26.57
CA ALA A 393 32.37 -11.51 -26.97
C ALA A 393 31.63 -12.47 -27.92
N ALA A 394 32.40 -13.18 -28.71
CA ALA A 394 31.88 -14.24 -29.57
C ALA A 394 31.48 -15.47 -28.76
N GLY A 395 30.45 -16.18 -29.21
CA GLY A 395 29.95 -17.41 -28.57
C GLY A 395 28.84 -18.04 -29.38
N ASP A 396 28.65 -19.35 -29.23
CA ASP A 396 27.70 -20.12 -30.04
C ASP A 396 26.24 -19.99 -29.54
N ASN A 397 26.07 -19.64 -28.26
CA ASN A 397 24.74 -19.50 -27.66
C ASN A 397 24.60 -18.19 -26.89
N VAL A 398 24.78 -17.07 -27.59
CA VAL A 398 24.66 -15.74 -27.03
C VAL A 398 23.21 -15.28 -27.12
N GLN A 399 22.50 -15.28 -26.01
CA GLN A 399 21.09 -14.94 -25.97
C GLN A 399 20.71 -14.10 -24.76
N VAL A 400 19.65 -13.30 -24.94
CA VAL A 400 18.94 -12.61 -23.87
C VAL A 400 17.59 -13.31 -23.71
N GLN A 401 17.31 -13.85 -22.55
CA GLN A 401 16.11 -14.64 -22.29
C GLN A 401 15.28 -14.00 -21.18
N PHE A 402 14.02 -13.76 -21.46
CA PHE A 402 13.03 -13.30 -20.49
C PHE A 402 12.19 -14.48 -20.03
N LEU A 403 12.26 -14.75 -18.72
CA LEU A 403 11.57 -15.83 -18.05
C LEU A 403 10.35 -15.26 -17.34
N ILE A 404 9.17 -15.60 -17.81
CA ILE A 404 7.90 -15.02 -17.39
C ILE A 404 7.05 -16.11 -16.73
N PRO A 405 6.78 -16.03 -15.42
CA PRO A 405 5.85 -16.94 -14.77
C PRO A 405 4.46 -16.81 -15.35
N VAL A 406 3.86 -17.95 -15.67
CA VAL A 406 2.53 -18.01 -16.32
C VAL A 406 1.53 -18.87 -15.53
N ASN A 407 1.86 -19.25 -14.31
CA ASN A 407 0.98 -20.03 -13.47
C ASN A 407 -0.41 -19.41 -13.38
N GLY A 408 -1.42 -20.19 -13.71
CA GLY A 408 -2.82 -19.85 -13.56
C GLY A 408 -3.41 -18.96 -14.62
N HIS A 409 -2.74 -18.77 -15.70
CA HIS A 409 -3.34 -18.22 -16.91
C HIS A 409 -3.83 -19.37 -17.80
N ASP A 410 -5.06 -19.28 -18.30
CA ASP A 410 -5.57 -20.22 -19.30
C ASP A 410 -5.06 -19.88 -20.70
N GLN A 411 -4.78 -18.58 -20.92
CA GLN A 411 -4.28 -18.06 -22.18
C GLN A 411 -3.25 -16.95 -21.95
N ILE A 412 -2.21 -16.92 -22.76
CA ILE A 412 -1.20 -15.87 -22.70
C ILE A 412 -0.87 -15.34 -24.10
N GLY A 413 -0.54 -14.05 -24.16
CA GLY A 413 0.09 -13.41 -25.30
C GLY A 413 1.24 -12.53 -24.84
N VAL A 414 2.20 -12.23 -25.68
CA VAL A 414 3.32 -11.35 -25.35
C VAL A 414 3.43 -10.24 -26.37
N ILE A 415 3.57 -9.02 -25.91
CA ILE A 415 3.82 -7.82 -26.71
C ILE A 415 5.18 -7.28 -26.30
N TRP A 416 6.02 -6.93 -27.24
CA TRP A 416 7.32 -6.32 -26.99
C TRP A 416 7.60 -5.15 -27.90
N GLN A 417 8.51 -4.29 -27.46
CA GLN A 417 9.07 -3.22 -28.26
C GLN A 417 10.59 -3.33 -28.20
N ALA A 418 11.19 -3.59 -29.34
CA ALA A 418 12.63 -3.82 -29.45
C ALA A 418 13.21 -3.24 -30.73
N GLN A 419 14.51 -2.95 -30.71
CA GLN A 419 15.32 -2.59 -31.88
C GLN A 419 16.69 -3.27 -31.81
N THR A 420 17.36 -3.40 -32.92
CA THR A 420 18.71 -4.00 -32.98
C THR A 420 19.57 -3.27 -34.02
N SER A 421 20.90 -3.28 -33.85
CA SER A 421 21.84 -2.82 -34.85
C SER A 421 21.92 -3.75 -36.04
N VAL A 422 21.42 -4.99 -35.94
CA VAL A 422 21.55 -6.04 -36.98
C VAL A 422 20.21 -6.62 -37.37
N VAL A 423 19.64 -6.08 -38.42
CA VAL A 423 18.37 -6.52 -38.99
C VAL A 423 18.43 -7.98 -39.46
N GLY A 424 17.41 -8.76 -39.13
CA GLY A 424 17.28 -10.13 -39.58
C GLY A 424 18.26 -11.14 -38.95
N LYS A 425 19.10 -10.71 -38.01
CA LYS A 425 20.08 -11.58 -37.32
C LYS A 425 19.68 -11.95 -35.89
N VAL A 426 18.86 -11.16 -35.23
CA VAL A 426 18.38 -11.48 -33.91
C VAL A 426 17.13 -12.33 -34.01
N ALA A 427 17.29 -13.63 -33.80
CA ALA A 427 16.17 -14.58 -33.83
C ALA A 427 15.41 -14.56 -32.51
N ILE A 428 14.09 -14.67 -32.59
CA ILE A 428 13.19 -14.71 -31.44
C ILE A 428 12.64 -16.12 -31.28
N THR A 429 12.83 -16.71 -30.11
CA THR A 429 12.23 -18.01 -29.75
C THR A 429 11.29 -17.88 -28.57
N LYS A 430 10.28 -18.72 -28.53
CA LYS A 430 9.21 -18.72 -27.54
C LYS A 430 9.02 -20.14 -27.01
N THR A 431 9.27 -20.33 -25.73
CA THR A 431 9.22 -21.67 -25.13
C THR A 431 8.34 -21.63 -23.88
N LEU A 432 7.46 -22.63 -23.73
CA LEU A 432 6.65 -22.82 -22.55
C LEU A 432 7.19 -23.99 -21.75
N HIS A 433 7.38 -23.78 -20.46
CA HIS A 433 7.78 -24.82 -19.52
C HIS A 433 6.55 -25.25 -18.71
N ALA A 434 6.25 -26.53 -18.74
CA ALA A 434 5.12 -27.13 -18.03
C ALA A 434 5.58 -28.38 -17.26
N TYR A 435 4.86 -28.79 -16.24
CA TYR A 435 5.04 -30.10 -15.62
C TYR A 435 4.32 -31.14 -16.47
N GLY A 436 4.96 -32.29 -16.75
CA GLY A 436 4.35 -33.36 -17.48
C GLY A 436 3.19 -34.00 -16.70
N GLU A 437 2.14 -34.39 -17.42
CA GLU A 437 0.98 -35.06 -16.80
C GLU A 437 1.32 -36.45 -16.20
N ASN A 438 2.42 -37.05 -16.63
CA ASN A 438 2.79 -38.45 -16.30
C ASN A 438 4.13 -38.58 -15.56
N GLY A 439 4.67 -37.55 -14.95
CA GLY A 439 5.93 -37.65 -14.21
C GLY A 439 6.58 -36.35 -13.76
N PRO A 440 7.60 -36.43 -12.90
CA PRO A 440 8.18 -35.26 -12.22
C PRO A 440 9.18 -34.45 -13.07
N GLY A 441 9.13 -34.51 -14.38
CA GLY A 441 10.06 -33.81 -15.26
C GLY A 441 9.39 -32.60 -15.96
N PRO A 442 10.12 -31.45 -16.09
CA PRO A 442 9.61 -30.33 -16.89
C PRO A 442 9.56 -30.71 -18.36
N VAL A 443 8.43 -30.44 -19.01
CA VAL A 443 8.26 -30.54 -20.45
C VAL A 443 8.43 -29.16 -21.06
N MET A 444 9.32 -29.01 -22.04
CA MET A 444 9.46 -27.78 -22.81
C MET A 444 8.63 -27.89 -24.11
N MET A 445 7.75 -26.93 -24.32
CA MET A 445 6.95 -26.81 -25.55
C MET A 445 7.47 -25.62 -26.34
N ASP A 446 7.95 -25.86 -27.55
CA ASP A 446 8.30 -24.77 -28.46
C ASP A 446 7.03 -24.17 -29.06
N LEU A 447 6.80 -22.91 -28.80
CA LEU A 447 5.69 -22.13 -29.32
C LEU A 447 6.10 -21.27 -30.54
N THR A 448 7.34 -21.39 -30.98
CA THR A 448 7.83 -20.76 -32.22
C THR A 448 7.22 -21.50 -33.41
N ARG A 449 6.42 -20.81 -34.22
CA ARG A 449 5.88 -21.40 -35.46
C ARG A 449 6.99 -21.63 -36.49
N ASP A 450 6.72 -22.48 -37.48
CA ASP A 450 7.62 -22.82 -38.57
C ASP A 450 8.19 -21.57 -39.24
N GLY A 451 9.37 -21.17 -38.83
CA GLY A 451 10.06 -19.99 -39.25
C GLY A 451 10.53 -19.16 -38.05
N LYS A 452 11.81 -18.91 -37.97
CA LYS A 452 12.38 -18.06 -36.93
C LYS A 452 11.85 -16.63 -37.09
N ASP A 453 11.16 -16.13 -36.05
CA ASP A 453 10.85 -14.70 -35.98
C ASP A 453 12.17 -13.94 -35.84
N TYR A 454 12.34 -12.86 -36.55
CA TYR A 454 13.51 -11.99 -36.47
C TYR A 454 13.09 -10.55 -36.23
N ILE A 455 13.93 -9.79 -35.52
CA ILE A 455 13.78 -8.33 -35.47
C ILE A 455 14.13 -7.74 -36.85
N GLN A 456 13.16 -7.04 -37.43
CA GLN A 456 13.24 -6.55 -38.83
C GLN A 456 13.62 -5.06 -38.93
N SER A 457 13.76 -4.35 -37.83
CA SER A 457 14.03 -2.90 -37.84
C SER A 457 15.31 -2.53 -37.11
N SER A 458 16.18 -1.75 -37.74
CA SER A 458 17.41 -1.20 -37.14
C SER A 458 17.22 0.20 -36.54
N ASP A 459 16.38 1.03 -37.16
CA ASP A 459 16.33 2.47 -36.89
C ASP A 459 15.09 2.91 -36.11
N ARG A 460 14.11 2.04 -35.95
CA ARG A 460 12.88 2.32 -35.23
C ARG A 460 12.54 1.17 -34.31
N LEU A 461 12.03 1.52 -33.14
CA LEU A 461 11.47 0.54 -32.22
C LEU A 461 10.36 -0.27 -32.91
N GLN A 462 10.60 -1.53 -33.13
CA GLN A 462 9.63 -2.44 -33.70
C GLN A 462 8.70 -2.90 -32.56
N LYS A 463 7.40 -2.66 -32.74
CA LYS A 463 6.39 -3.31 -31.91
C LYS A 463 6.20 -4.73 -32.44
N GLY A 464 6.51 -5.71 -31.60
CA GLY A 464 6.22 -7.10 -31.87
C GLY A 464 5.10 -7.57 -30.95
N SER A 465 4.31 -8.47 -31.45
CA SER A 465 3.39 -9.25 -30.61
C SER A 465 3.61 -10.71 -30.93
N SER A 466 3.20 -11.58 -30.01
CA SER A 466 3.15 -13.00 -30.34
C SER A 466 2.25 -13.27 -31.55
N GLY A 467 1.41 -12.30 -31.95
CA GLY A 467 0.40 -12.46 -32.98
C GLY A 467 -0.64 -13.53 -32.68
N THR A 468 -0.47 -14.24 -31.58
CA THR A 468 -1.26 -15.40 -31.18
C THR A 468 -1.40 -15.36 -29.66
N ILE A 469 -2.61 -15.56 -29.20
CA ILE A 469 -2.87 -15.91 -27.80
C ILE A 469 -2.79 -17.43 -27.72
N TRP A 470 -1.91 -17.94 -26.88
CA TRP A 470 -1.77 -19.39 -26.68
C TRP A 470 -2.63 -19.86 -25.55
N LYS A 471 -3.38 -20.93 -25.79
CA LYS A 471 -3.90 -21.72 -24.68
C LYS A 471 -2.73 -22.45 -24.03
N ILE A 472 -2.60 -22.32 -22.74
CA ILE A 472 -1.53 -22.98 -21.99
C ILE A 472 -2.11 -24.06 -21.07
N PRO A 473 -1.42 -25.22 -20.91
CA PRO A 473 -1.85 -26.24 -19.98
C PRO A 473 -1.80 -25.72 -18.55
N ARG A 474 -2.68 -26.21 -17.68
CA ARG A 474 -2.69 -25.84 -16.25
C ARG A 474 -1.38 -26.15 -15.53
N SER A 475 -0.61 -27.09 -16.03
CA SER A 475 0.72 -27.44 -15.53
C SER A 475 1.83 -26.48 -16.00
N ALA A 476 1.53 -25.50 -16.86
CA ALA A 476 2.50 -24.51 -17.28
C ALA A 476 2.86 -23.55 -16.14
N TRP A 477 4.14 -23.32 -15.95
CA TRP A 477 4.65 -22.48 -14.88
C TRP A 477 5.55 -21.35 -15.36
N LEU A 478 6.16 -21.49 -16.55
CA LEU A 478 7.12 -20.51 -17.05
C LEU A 478 6.99 -20.38 -18.57
N PHE A 479 6.97 -19.16 -19.06
CA PHE A 479 7.14 -18.83 -20.47
C PHE A 479 8.50 -18.15 -20.65
N ALA A 480 9.30 -18.62 -21.62
CA ALA A 480 10.58 -18.06 -21.96
C ALA A 480 10.51 -17.38 -23.34
N LEU A 481 10.81 -16.08 -23.39
CA LEU A 481 11.01 -15.31 -24.61
C LEU A 481 12.50 -15.07 -24.76
N SER A 482 13.13 -15.60 -25.81
CA SER A 482 14.56 -15.49 -26.01
C SER A 482 14.89 -14.74 -27.30
N PHE A 483 15.87 -13.85 -27.21
CA PHE A 483 16.46 -13.12 -28.33
C PHE A 483 17.88 -13.61 -28.52
N ASN A 484 18.14 -14.27 -29.64
CA ASN A 484 19.42 -14.89 -29.93
C ASN A 484 20.31 -13.94 -30.75
N LEU A 485 21.47 -13.59 -30.18
CA LEU A 485 22.52 -12.73 -30.78
C LEU A 485 23.73 -13.54 -31.23
N SER A 486 23.67 -14.86 -31.36
CA SER A 486 24.84 -15.68 -31.70
C SER A 486 25.42 -15.25 -33.07
N THR A 487 24.57 -14.93 -34.05
CA THR A 487 24.96 -14.49 -35.37
C THR A 487 25.31 -13.00 -35.47
N ALA A 488 25.12 -12.23 -34.39
CA ALA A 488 25.52 -10.82 -34.34
C ALA A 488 27.03 -10.69 -34.14
N ASN A 489 27.65 -9.58 -34.57
CA ASN A 489 29.04 -9.30 -34.31
C ASN A 489 29.25 -8.70 -32.90
N VAL A 490 30.50 -8.71 -32.44
CA VAL A 490 30.87 -7.95 -31.21
C VAL A 490 30.64 -6.45 -31.51
N GLY A 491 29.98 -5.80 -30.56
CA GLY A 491 29.52 -4.40 -30.70
C GLY A 491 28.07 -4.25 -31.16
N ASP A 492 27.48 -5.29 -31.74
CA ASP A 492 26.06 -5.27 -32.07
C ASP A 492 25.18 -5.30 -30.82
N TYR A 493 23.99 -4.70 -30.91
CA TYR A 493 23.12 -4.57 -29.75
C TYR A 493 21.66 -4.99 -30.04
N LEU A 494 20.99 -5.35 -28.96
CA LEU A 494 19.55 -5.49 -28.83
C LEU A 494 19.08 -4.49 -27.79
N ASP A 495 18.12 -3.65 -28.12
CA ASP A 495 17.54 -2.65 -27.22
C ASP A 495 16.06 -3.00 -27.01
N ILE A 496 15.68 -3.31 -25.78
CA ILE A 496 14.31 -3.70 -25.40
C ILE A 496 13.72 -2.60 -24.52
N ARG A 497 12.60 -2.02 -24.95
CA ARG A 497 11.94 -0.90 -24.28
C ARG A 497 10.65 -1.30 -23.60
N GLU A 498 9.96 -2.27 -24.15
CA GLU A 498 8.69 -2.73 -23.62
C GLU A 498 8.57 -4.24 -23.77
N LEU A 499 8.04 -4.87 -22.73
CA LEU A 499 7.61 -6.25 -22.74
C LEU A 499 6.33 -6.35 -21.92
N LYS A 500 5.25 -6.84 -22.51
CA LYS A 500 3.95 -7.04 -21.86
C LYS A 500 3.50 -8.47 -21.99
N LEU A 501 3.06 -9.07 -20.87
CA LEU A 501 2.25 -10.27 -20.88
C LEU A 501 0.77 -9.85 -20.95
N VAL A 502 0.06 -10.39 -21.92
CA VAL A 502 -1.39 -10.29 -22.02
C VAL A 502 -1.96 -11.63 -21.60
N SER A 503 -2.82 -11.64 -20.60
CA SER A 503 -3.55 -12.81 -20.14
C SER A 503 -5.04 -12.61 -20.35
N CYS A 504 -5.73 -13.66 -20.73
CA CYS A 504 -7.20 -13.70 -20.85
C CYS A 504 -7.75 -14.80 -19.95
#